data_75a504cac5c02a16b91cdc42e0479549
#
_entry.id   75a504cac5c02a16b91cdc42e0479549
#
_cell.length_a   1.000
_cell.length_b   1.000
_cell.length_c   1.000
_cell.angle_alpha   90.00
_cell.angle_beta   90.00
_cell.angle_gamma   90.00
#
_symmetry.space_group_name_H-M   'P 1'
#
loop_
_entity.id
_entity.type
_entity.pdbx_description
1 polymer ?
#
loop_
_entity_poly.entity_id
_entity_poly.type
_entity_poly.pdbx_seq_one_letter_code
_entity_poly.pdbx_strand_id
1 'polypeptide(L)'
;MTDNFGQPVGISQPGIAKSVSDGETTAVFAPFDVVQPPVNGVAEHAIRVKPRKRHVWPWIVPGAVAVLGAVCGGGFWFFQSHALPGVTLWGNPVMGQSHSHIAAQIDDAADNTTVTVSYEGKSAKVSLKDLGLSVDSDAIASDVLNAKRDGVWWQRYAFWIKKDVTVAPASADAANNDALNAKLSVEEVKPVDASVQLNADKNGFDVVAGQQGKGLDATPVAKAAIESVESLGSSQPKAVTTSVKNTDPVITDAIANDAKATLDTFVAKPVTIKVADHDIASIDASALAASMRLDANKNAKLAATETRNGYVVFDADKLQQYYDGSIKSNLHTGREDREVVVNNNGDELKVINPGHDGVTIAAGADTNIGNDVVQALAQGGGSVTVQGTVDPMQTKTTKRHVVVDLSDGKVYAYENDQLIKTMNMSAGEGNVRGTGECKGDLCTPTGDFTIWLKYLSQDMSGNLTLSDGSTSKWDVKDVGFVNYFSKSGCAIHRIVSPMSDTEIGAMNKNTSHGCVGIGWDVAEWFYGWCLDGTSVHVQA
;
A
#
# COMPACT_ATOMS: atom_id res chain seq x y z
N MET A 1 -28.21 42.68 6.08
CA MET A 1 -27.23 43.68 6.48
C MET A 1 -25.86 43.12 6.10
N THR A 2 -25.42 43.67 4.99
CA THR A 2 -24.07 44.02 4.54
C THR A 2 -22.99 42.95 4.64
N ASP A 3 -22.70 42.26 3.54
CA ASP A 3 -21.60 42.50 2.57
C ASP A 3 -20.23 42.67 3.16
N ASN A 4 -19.31 41.74 2.83
CA ASN A 4 -18.05 42.16 2.23
C ASN A 4 -17.37 41.03 1.42
N PHE A 5 -17.14 41.35 0.15
CA PHE A 5 -16.35 40.63 -0.85
C PHE A 5 -14.84 40.73 -0.52
N GLY A 6 -14.11 39.66 -0.67
CA GLY A 6 -12.66 39.64 -0.76
C GLY A 6 -12.23 38.80 -1.97
N GLN A 7 -11.73 39.48 -2.99
CA GLN A 7 -11.24 38.92 -4.24
C GLN A 7 -9.93 38.14 -4.13
N PRO A 8 -9.58 37.30 -5.13
CA PRO A 8 -8.45 36.37 -5.07
C PRO A 8 -7.12 37.02 -5.45
N VAL A 9 -6.08 36.62 -4.74
CA VAL A 9 -4.70 37.02 -5.00
C VAL A 9 -4.12 36.19 -6.15
N GLY A 10 -3.52 36.91 -7.10
CA GLY A 10 -3.00 36.41 -8.36
C GLY A 10 -1.80 35.46 -8.23
N ILE A 11 -1.76 34.55 -9.18
CA ILE A 11 -0.66 33.63 -9.48
C ILE A 11 0.44 34.41 -10.18
N SER A 12 1.63 34.50 -9.59
CA SER A 12 2.85 34.99 -10.24
C SER A 12 3.58 33.82 -10.90
N GLN A 13 3.70 33.85 -12.21
CA GLN A 13 4.62 33.01 -12.97
C GLN A 13 6.06 33.52 -12.79
N PRO A 14 7.08 32.65 -12.70
CA PRO A 14 8.47 33.07 -12.80
C PRO A 14 8.88 33.25 -14.27
N GLY A 15 9.43 34.42 -14.51
CA GLY A 15 9.88 34.85 -15.82
C GLY A 15 11.11 34.08 -16.32
N ILE A 16 11.13 33.93 -17.63
CA ILE A 16 12.23 33.43 -18.43
C ILE A 16 13.37 34.46 -18.39
N ALA A 17 14.52 34.09 -17.85
CA ALA A 17 15.73 34.87 -18.00
C ALA A 17 16.37 34.59 -19.38
N LYS A 18 16.47 35.61 -20.21
CA LYS A 18 17.23 35.64 -21.43
C LYS A 18 18.72 35.54 -21.13
N SER A 19 19.40 34.65 -21.88
CA SER A 19 20.85 34.60 -22.03
C SER A 19 21.34 35.86 -22.74
N VAL A 20 22.30 36.53 -22.17
CA VAL A 20 23.13 37.51 -22.84
C VAL A 20 24.42 36.80 -23.24
N SER A 21 24.65 36.71 -24.55
CA SER A 21 25.95 36.45 -25.14
C SER A 21 26.78 37.72 -25.00
N ASP A 22 28.07 37.59 -24.71
CA ASP A 22 29.15 38.36 -25.32
C ASP A 22 30.46 38.07 -24.60
N GLY A 23 31.49 37.77 -25.40
CA GLY A 23 32.86 37.67 -24.94
C GLY A 23 33.76 36.81 -25.80
N GLU A 24 33.81 37.11 -27.10
CA GLU A 24 34.95 36.70 -27.91
C GLU A 24 36.24 37.29 -27.36
N THR A 25 37.16 36.44 -27.00
CA THR A 25 38.59 36.84 -26.90
C THR A 25 39.37 36.09 -27.97
N THR A 26 39.51 36.76 -29.09
CA THR A 26 40.42 36.41 -30.14
C THR A 26 41.85 36.61 -29.65
N ALA A 27 42.61 35.55 -29.49
CA ALA A 27 44.06 35.64 -29.32
C ALA A 27 44.71 35.89 -30.68
N VAL A 28 45.19 37.11 -30.85
CA VAL A 28 46.00 37.53 -31.99
C VAL A 28 47.43 36.99 -31.80
N PHE A 29 47.82 36.03 -32.64
CA PHE A 29 49.23 35.66 -32.76
C PHE A 29 49.92 36.71 -33.63
N ALA A 30 50.95 37.39 -33.08
CA ALA A 30 51.84 38.25 -33.78
C ALA A 30 52.76 37.44 -34.73
N PRO A 31 53.05 37.96 -35.91
CA PRO A 31 53.94 37.29 -36.86
C PRO A 31 55.39 37.39 -36.39
N PHE A 32 56.13 36.29 -36.50
CA PHE A 32 57.57 36.26 -36.29
C PHE A 32 58.26 36.95 -37.49
N ASP A 33 59.06 37.97 -37.13
CA ASP A 33 59.96 38.66 -38.04
C ASP A 33 61.04 37.70 -38.64
N VAL A 34 61.11 37.64 -39.89
CA VAL A 34 62.19 36.98 -40.66
C VAL A 34 63.41 37.95 -40.67
N VAL A 35 64.41 37.61 -39.89
CA VAL A 35 65.72 38.27 -39.98
C VAL A 35 66.52 37.61 -41.12
N GLN A 36 66.73 38.33 -42.19
CA GLN A 36 67.73 37.97 -43.24
C GLN A 36 69.13 38.36 -42.75
N PRO A 37 70.15 37.50 -42.92
CA PRO A 37 71.53 37.92 -42.78
C PRO A 37 72.07 38.47 -44.08
N PRO A 38 73.07 39.39 -44.05
CA PRO A 38 73.52 40.16 -45.15
C PRO A 38 74.45 39.39 -46.08
N VAL A 39 74.32 39.79 -47.38
CA VAL A 39 75.20 39.40 -48.46
C VAL A 39 76.50 40.17 -48.38
N ASN A 40 77.62 39.51 -48.58
CA ASN A 40 78.87 39.96 -49.24
C ASN A 40 79.89 38.79 -49.17
N GLY A 41 80.65 38.43 -50.08
CA GLY A 41 81.04 38.91 -51.44
C GLY A 41 82.07 37.93 -52.00
N VAL A 42 81.95 37.75 -53.21
CA VAL A 42 82.97 37.65 -54.31
C VAL A 42 84.20 36.74 -54.21
N ALA A 43 84.35 35.97 -55.25
CA ALA A 43 85.53 35.52 -56.05
C ALA A 43 85.88 34.00 -55.85
N GLU A 44 85.97 33.32 -56.82
CA GLU A 44 86.63 33.15 -58.12
C GLU A 44 87.15 31.71 -58.31
N HIS A 45 86.82 31.13 -59.39
CA HIS A 45 87.54 30.12 -60.20
C HIS A 45 88.25 28.90 -59.55
N ALA A 46 87.79 27.72 -59.91
CA ALA A 46 88.63 26.79 -60.72
C ALA A 46 87.82 25.58 -61.21
N ILE A 47 87.98 25.34 -62.50
CA ILE A 47 87.55 24.20 -63.25
C ILE A 47 88.31 22.94 -62.81
N ARG A 48 87.61 21.78 -62.62
CA ARG A 48 87.99 20.51 -63.28
C ARG A 48 87.15 19.28 -62.89
N VAL A 49 86.59 18.73 -63.98
CA VAL A 49 86.55 17.29 -64.35
C VAL A 49 85.79 16.30 -63.50
N LYS A 50 84.70 15.77 -64.12
CA LYS A 50 83.96 14.53 -63.70
C LYS A 50 84.86 13.30 -63.54
N PRO A 51 84.43 12.41 -62.69
CA PRO A 51 84.17 11.07 -63.17
C PRO A 51 82.73 10.60 -62.93
N ARG A 52 82.21 9.96 -63.89
CA ARG A 52 80.93 9.29 -64.07
C ARG A 52 80.79 8.25 -62.96
N LYS A 53 79.86 8.42 -61.96
CA LYS A 53 79.47 7.37 -61.07
C LYS A 53 78.11 6.82 -61.44
N ARG A 54 78.05 5.48 -61.59
CA ARG A 54 76.93 4.66 -61.98
C ARG A 54 75.76 4.93 -61.04
N HIS A 55 74.57 5.22 -61.54
CA HIS A 55 73.31 5.25 -60.85
C HIS A 55 72.96 3.87 -60.34
N VAL A 56 73.09 3.65 -59.06
CA VAL A 56 72.54 2.48 -58.33
C VAL A 56 71.19 2.86 -57.61
N TRP A 57 70.63 4.04 -57.88
CA TRP A 57 69.45 4.59 -57.18
C TRP A 57 68.10 4.08 -57.68
N PRO A 58 67.91 3.46 -58.86
CA PRO A 58 66.55 2.98 -59.21
C PRO A 58 66.10 1.70 -58.49
N TRP A 59 67.00 1.01 -57.74
CA TRP A 59 66.61 -0.23 -57.06
C TRP A 59 66.51 -0.14 -55.53
N ILE A 60 67.06 0.91 -54.90
CA ILE A 60 66.98 1.11 -53.47
C ILE A 60 65.60 1.71 -53.09
N VAL A 61 65.04 2.60 -53.88
CA VAL A 61 63.76 3.23 -53.61
C VAL A 61 62.58 2.24 -53.74
N PRO A 62 62.48 1.39 -54.76
CA PRO A 62 61.45 0.37 -54.85
C PRO A 62 61.56 -0.69 -53.72
N GLY A 63 62.82 -1.07 -53.35
CA GLY A 63 63.06 -2.00 -52.28
C GLY A 63 62.63 -1.44 -50.91
N ALA A 64 62.95 -0.19 -50.63
CA ALA A 64 62.55 0.50 -49.41
C ALA A 64 60.99 0.69 -49.32
N VAL A 65 60.38 1.01 -50.46
CA VAL A 65 58.91 1.13 -50.56
C VAL A 65 58.24 -0.24 -50.41
N ALA A 66 58.78 -1.30 -50.98
CA ALA A 66 58.26 -2.65 -50.84
C ALA A 66 58.37 -3.17 -49.38
N VAL A 67 59.52 -2.89 -48.72
CA VAL A 67 59.71 -3.25 -47.28
C VAL A 67 58.75 -2.40 -46.40
N LEU A 68 58.64 -1.11 -46.65
CA LEU A 68 57.67 -0.25 -45.95
C LEU A 68 56.21 -0.70 -46.21
N GLY A 69 55.88 -1.08 -47.44
CA GLY A 69 54.57 -1.62 -47.80
C GLY A 69 54.26 -2.97 -47.09
N ALA A 70 55.29 -3.85 -47.02
CA ALA A 70 55.14 -5.12 -46.30
C ALA A 70 55.03 -4.95 -44.77
N VAL A 71 55.79 -4.03 -44.19
CA VAL A 71 55.69 -3.68 -42.74
C VAL A 71 54.37 -3.00 -42.43
N CYS A 72 53.92 -2.06 -43.26
CA CYS A 72 52.62 -1.39 -43.09
C CYS A 72 51.46 -2.35 -43.33
N GLY A 73 51.52 -3.20 -44.35
CA GLY A 73 50.47 -4.21 -44.64
C GLY A 73 50.39 -5.30 -43.59
N GLY A 74 51.56 -5.81 -43.16
CA GLY A 74 51.65 -6.80 -42.09
C GLY A 74 51.16 -6.24 -40.73
N GLY A 75 51.55 -5.01 -40.41
CA GLY A 75 51.07 -4.31 -39.21
C GLY A 75 49.57 -4.08 -39.26
N PHE A 76 49.02 -3.67 -40.39
CA PHE A 76 47.55 -3.50 -40.58
C PHE A 76 46.81 -4.83 -40.32
N TRP A 77 47.29 -5.94 -40.91
CA TRP A 77 46.68 -7.26 -40.74
C TRP A 77 46.79 -7.77 -39.28
N PHE A 78 47.94 -7.56 -38.64
CA PHE A 78 48.17 -7.95 -37.24
C PHE A 78 47.18 -7.26 -36.29
N PHE A 79 46.98 -5.96 -36.42
CA PHE A 79 46.10 -5.18 -35.58
C PHE A 79 44.59 -5.37 -35.88
N GLN A 80 44.21 -6.20 -36.86
CA GLN A 80 42.80 -6.61 -37.02
C GLN A 80 42.31 -7.44 -35.85
N SER A 81 43.13 -8.26 -35.24
CA SER A 81 42.82 -9.17 -34.14
C SER A 81 43.55 -8.84 -32.82
N HIS A 82 44.29 -7.71 -32.81
CA HIS A 82 45.05 -7.30 -31.64
C HIS A 82 44.74 -5.87 -31.24
N ALA A 83 44.98 -5.54 -29.96
CA ALA A 83 44.77 -4.21 -29.42
C ALA A 83 45.61 -3.15 -30.16
N LEU A 84 45.00 -2.03 -30.54
CA LEU A 84 45.57 -0.96 -31.31
C LEU A 84 46.67 -0.20 -30.54
N PRO A 85 47.65 0.43 -31.23
CA PRO A 85 48.66 1.27 -30.59
C PRO A 85 48.03 2.43 -29.80
N GLY A 86 48.53 2.61 -28.57
CA GLY A 86 48.04 3.65 -27.64
C GLY A 86 46.77 3.30 -26.86
N VAL A 87 46.25 2.06 -27.00
CA VAL A 87 45.20 1.54 -26.14
C VAL A 87 45.79 1.08 -24.82
N THR A 88 45.14 1.47 -23.72
CA THR A 88 45.46 1.02 -22.38
C THR A 88 44.19 0.43 -21.73
N LEU A 89 44.35 -0.49 -20.82
CA LEU A 89 43.30 -1.02 -19.97
C LEU A 89 43.63 -0.63 -18.52
N TRP A 90 42.78 0.15 -17.87
CA TRP A 90 43.02 0.65 -16.52
C TRP A 90 44.40 1.31 -16.36
N GLY A 91 44.83 2.06 -17.37
CA GLY A 91 46.14 2.70 -17.41
C GLY A 91 47.30 1.79 -17.84
N ASN A 92 47.12 0.45 -17.90
CA ASN A 92 48.15 -0.49 -18.32
C ASN A 92 48.21 -0.64 -19.83
N PRO A 93 49.38 -0.57 -20.49
CA PRO A 93 49.52 -0.70 -21.95
C PRO A 93 49.23 -2.13 -22.40
N VAL A 94 48.28 -2.28 -23.34
CA VAL A 94 47.86 -3.59 -23.88
C VAL A 94 48.10 -3.69 -25.40
N MET A 95 48.82 -2.76 -25.97
CA MET A 95 49.13 -2.73 -27.38
C MET A 95 49.68 -4.08 -27.91
N GLY A 96 49.10 -4.59 -28.99
CA GLY A 96 49.55 -5.81 -29.65
C GLY A 96 49.12 -7.11 -28.92
N GLN A 97 48.35 -7.03 -27.88
CA GLN A 97 47.78 -8.21 -27.23
C GLN A 97 46.51 -8.68 -27.94
N SER A 98 46.33 -10.01 -28.01
CA SER A 98 45.10 -10.61 -28.54
C SER A 98 43.97 -10.61 -27.49
N HIS A 99 42.75 -10.81 -27.98
CA HIS A 99 41.58 -10.95 -27.11
C HIS A 99 41.78 -11.99 -26.01
N SER A 100 42.20 -13.21 -26.37
CA SER A 100 42.40 -14.29 -25.42
C SER A 100 43.52 -14.00 -24.43
N HIS A 101 44.56 -13.26 -24.82
CA HIS A 101 45.64 -12.88 -23.90
C HIS A 101 45.18 -11.83 -22.89
N ILE A 102 44.38 -10.84 -23.33
CA ILE A 102 43.81 -9.82 -22.44
C ILE A 102 42.82 -10.47 -21.48
N ALA A 103 41.91 -11.33 -21.98
CA ALA A 103 40.96 -12.04 -21.15
C ALA A 103 41.66 -12.91 -20.10
N ALA A 104 42.68 -13.71 -20.50
CA ALA A 104 43.44 -14.52 -19.58
C ALA A 104 44.20 -13.70 -18.52
N GLN A 105 44.75 -12.54 -18.86
CA GLN A 105 45.37 -11.64 -17.88
C GLN A 105 44.38 -11.11 -16.85
N ILE A 106 43.16 -10.79 -17.30
CA ILE A 106 42.09 -10.34 -16.40
C ILE A 106 41.64 -11.48 -15.47
N ASP A 107 41.45 -12.68 -16.04
CA ASP A 107 41.06 -13.87 -15.27
C ASP A 107 42.15 -14.24 -14.25
N ASP A 108 43.42 -14.27 -14.66
CA ASP A 108 44.52 -14.52 -13.76
C ASP A 108 44.61 -13.49 -12.63
N ALA A 109 44.39 -12.20 -12.95
CA ALA A 109 44.36 -11.14 -11.95
C ALA A 109 43.20 -11.32 -10.98
N ALA A 110 42.00 -11.69 -11.48
CA ALA A 110 40.82 -11.91 -10.65
C ALA A 110 40.96 -13.14 -9.73
N ASP A 111 41.42 -14.26 -10.28
CA ASP A 111 41.55 -15.52 -9.56
C ASP A 111 42.66 -15.47 -8.48
N ASN A 112 43.74 -14.75 -8.73
CA ASN A 112 44.84 -14.61 -7.80
C ASN A 112 44.65 -13.46 -6.80
N THR A 113 43.64 -12.62 -6.96
CA THR A 113 43.40 -11.51 -6.04
C THR A 113 42.75 -12.00 -4.74
N THR A 114 43.48 -11.82 -3.63
CA THR A 114 42.95 -12.06 -2.28
C THR A 114 43.24 -10.88 -1.38
N VAL A 115 42.22 -10.35 -0.74
CA VAL A 115 42.31 -9.23 0.22
C VAL A 115 42.44 -9.78 1.63
N THR A 116 43.40 -9.31 2.39
CA THR A 116 43.46 -9.57 3.83
C THR A 116 42.51 -8.62 4.53
N VAL A 117 41.49 -9.19 5.19
CA VAL A 117 40.46 -8.44 5.89
C VAL A 117 40.61 -8.66 7.38
N SER A 118 40.46 -7.59 8.16
CA SER A 118 40.49 -7.66 9.62
C SER A 118 39.22 -7.05 10.25
N TYR A 119 38.75 -7.68 11.32
CA TYR A 119 37.65 -7.23 12.17
C TYR A 119 37.90 -7.70 13.62
N GLU A 120 37.87 -6.77 14.58
CA GLU A 120 38.02 -7.06 16.03
C GLU A 120 39.17 -8.04 16.36
N GLY A 121 40.32 -7.85 15.74
CA GLY A 121 41.52 -8.67 15.99
C GLY A 121 41.55 -10.02 15.27
N LYS A 122 40.49 -10.39 14.58
CA LYS A 122 40.48 -11.54 13.66
C LYS A 122 40.89 -11.08 12.27
N SER A 123 41.51 -11.97 11.48
CA SER A 123 41.84 -11.69 10.08
C SER A 123 41.58 -12.91 9.20
N ALA A 124 41.17 -12.66 7.96
CA ALA A 124 40.94 -13.69 6.96
C ALA A 124 41.34 -13.20 5.57
N LYS A 125 41.62 -14.15 4.66
CA LYS A 125 41.81 -13.85 3.25
C LYS A 125 40.51 -14.10 2.49
N VAL A 126 40.12 -13.13 1.67
CA VAL A 126 38.84 -13.10 0.92
C VAL A 126 39.16 -12.85 -0.54
N SER A 127 38.62 -13.67 -1.44
CA SER A 127 38.72 -13.51 -2.90
C SER A 127 37.49 -12.78 -3.45
N LEU A 128 37.55 -12.37 -4.72
CA LEU A 128 36.35 -11.85 -5.43
C LEU A 128 35.20 -12.86 -5.42
N LYS A 129 35.50 -14.13 -5.63
CA LYS A 129 34.54 -15.23 -5.62
C LYS A 129 33.84 -15.37 -4.26
N ASP A 130 34.58 -15.23 -3.16
CA ASP A 130 34.03 -15.23 -1.80
C ASP A 130 33.01 -14.07 -1.61
N LEU A 131 33.24 -12.95 -2.28
CA LEU A 131 32.35 -11.81 -2.26
C LEU A 131 31.16 -11.92 -3.26
N GLY A 132 31.07 -13.06 -3.98
CA GLY A 132 30.03 -13.27 -4.99
C GLY A 132 30.22 -12.41 -6.25
N LEU A 133 31.41 -11.85 -6.46
CA LEU A 133 31.72 -11.02 -7.62
C LEU A 133 32.36 -11.86 -8.73
N SER A 134 31.90 -11.65 -9.96
CA SER A 134 32.48 -12.21 -11.18
C SER A 134 32.95 -11.11 -12.11
N VAL A 135 34.02 -11.36 -12.83
CA VAL A 135 34.55 -10.45 -13.84
C VAL A 135 34.22 -11.03 -15.21
N ASP A 136 33.64 -10.23 -16.11
CA ASP A 136 33.44 -10.62 -17.50
C ASP A 136 34.67 -10.21 -18.33
N SER A 137 35.70 -11.04 -18.27
CA SER A 137 36.97 -10.82 -18.96
C SER A 137 36.83 -10.76 -20.48
N ASP A 138 35.89 -11.56 -21.04
CA ASP A 138 35.63 -11.58 -22.50
C ASP A 138 34.98 -10.29 -22.98
N ALA A 139 34.01 -9.76 -22.23
CA ALA A 139 33.40 -8.47 -22.56
C ALA A 139 34.43 -7.34 -22.49
N ILE A 140 35.23 -7.29 -21.42
CA ILE A 140 36.26 -6.25 -21.24
C ILE A 140 37.35 -6.37 -22.34
N ALA A 141 37.83 -7.57 -22.68
CA ALA A 141 38.77 -7.78 -23.77
C ALA A 141 38.23 -7.34 -25.13
N SER A 142 36.92 -7.57 -25.35
CA SER A 142 36.23 -7.08 -26.56
C SER A 142 36.20 -5.56 -26.62
N ASP A 143 35.92 -4.87 -25.50
CA ASP A 143 35.94 -3.42 -25.40
C ASP A 143 37.33 -2.86 -25.67
N VAL A 144 38.37 -3.50 -25.16
CA VAL A 144 39.79 -3.14 -25.46
C VAL A 144 40.09 -3.25 -26.93
N LEU A 145 39.71 -4.36 -27.59
CA LEU A 145 39.96 -4.54 -29.02
C LEU A 145 39.15 -3.55 -29.89
N ASN A 146 37.98 -3.15 -29.42
CA ASN A 146 37.13 -2.18 -30.13
C ASN A 146 37.55 -0.72 -29.86
N ALA A 147 38.36 -0.49 -28.83
CA ALA A 147 38.86 0.84 -28.51
C ALA A 147 39.62 1.44 -29.71
N LYS A 148 39.31 2.70 -30.07
CA LYS A 148 39.85 3.44 -31.23
C LYS A 148 39.36 2.95 -32.60
N ARG A 149 38.58 1.86 -32.73
CA ARG A 149 38.14 1.35 -34.04
C ARG A 149 37.14 2.29 -34.74
N ASP A 150 36.44 3.13 -33.99
CA ASP A 150 35.49 4.13 -34.52
C ASP A 150 36.18 5.38 -35.10
N GLY A 151 37.48 5.55 -34.83
CA GLY A 151 38.26 6.69 -35.28
C GLY A 151 38.61 6.64 -36.78
N VAL A 152 39.10 7.77 -37.33
CA VAL A 152 39.64 7.86 -38.69
C VAL A 152 40.81 6.88 -38.85
N TRP A 153 40.95 6.24 -40.03
CA TRP A 153 41.86 5.10 -40.23
C TRP A 153 43.30 5.35 -39.75
N TRP A 154 43.89 6.54 -39.93
CA TRP A 154 45.24 6.87 -39.49
C TRP A 154 45.33 7.06 -37.97
N GLN A 155 44.28 7.59 -37.34
CA GLN A 155 44.22 7.76 -35.87
C GLN A 155 44.23 6.43 -35.12
N ARG A 156 43.69 5.38 -35.74
CA ARG A 156 43.68 4.03 -35.14
C ARG A 156 45.08 3.54 -34.84
N TYR A 157 46.04 3.84 -35.73
CA TYR A 157 47.44 3.38 -35.63
C TYR A 157 48.39 4.41 -35.01
N ALA A 158 47.93 5.62 -34.71
CA ALA A 158 48.73 6.66 -34.07
C ALA A 158 48.94 6.35 -32.57
N PHE A 159 50.17 5.93 -32.20
CA PHE A 159 50.48 5.54 -30.80
C PHE A 159 50.46 6.70 -29.81
N TRP A 160 50.55 7.95 -30.28
CA TRP A 160 50.45 9.16 -29.46
C TRP A 160 49.01 9.54 -29.13
N ILE A 161 48.03 8.99 -29.83
CA ILE A 161 46.62 9.12 -29.50
C ILE A 161 46.26 7.99 -28.51
N LYS A 162 46.20 8.31 -27.24
CA LYS A 162 45.90 7.34 -26.19
C LYS A 162 44.38 7.19 -26.03
N LYS A 163 43.96 5.97 -25.77
CA LYS A 163 42.60 5.62 -25.38
C LYS A 163 42.64 4.61 -24.22
N ASP A 164 42.20 5.03 -23.04
CA ASP A 164 42.10 4.16 -21.89
C ASP A 164 40.71 3.52 -21.83
N VAL A 165 40.65 2.23 -21.61
CA VAL A 165 39.41 1.47 -21.31
C VAL A 165 39.31 1.36 -19.81
N THR A 166 38.27 1.99 -19.24
CA THR A 166 38.06 2.14 -17.80
C THR A 166 36.79 1.45 -17.33
N VAL A 167 36.30 0.44 -18.07
CA VAL A 167 35.15 -0.38 -17.66
C VAL A 167 35.49 -1.06 -16.34
N ALA A 168 34.65 -0.88 -15.33
CA ALA A 168 34.87 -1.52 -14.03
C ALA A 168 34.75 -3.04 -14.13
N PRO A 169 35.69 -3.82 -13.56
CA PRO A 169 35.65 -5.29 -13.62
C PRO A 169 34.39 -5.88 -12.94
N ALA A 170 33.94 -5.26 -11.85
CA ALA A 170 32.75 -5.61 -11.11
C ALA A 170 32.23 -4.40 -10.33
N SER A 171 31.01 -4.49 -9.79
CA SER A 171 30.46 -3.47 -8.90
C SER A 171 30.75 -3.83 -7.45
N ALA A 172 31.43 -2.97 -6.72
CA ALA A 172 31.70 -3.17 -5.31
C ALA A 172 30.41 -3.21 -4.45
N ASP A 173 29.36 -2.54 -4.89
CA ASP A 173 28.07 -2.52 -4.20
C ASP A 173 27.26 -3.82 -4.39
N ALA A 174 27.67 -4.67 -5.34
CA ALA A 174 27.08 -5.99 -5.56
C ALA A 174 27.72 -7.09 -4.68
N ALA A 175 28.77 -6.75 -3.91
CA ALA A 175 29.42 -7.72 -3.03
C ALA A 175 28.51 -8.18 -1.90
N ASN A 176 28.43 -9.50 -1.69
CA ASN A 176 27.78 -10.07 -0.55
C ASN A 176 28.77 -10.25 0.63
N ASN A 177 28.25 -10.36 1.83
CA ASN A 177 29.05 -10.47 3.05
C ASN A 177 29.02 -11.88 3.68
N ASP A 178 28.33 -12.86 3.08
CA ASP A 178 28.12 -14.19 3.64
C ASP A 178 29.46 -14.89 4.00
N ALA A 179 30.37 -14.99 3.00
CA ALA A 179 31.67 -15.61 3.22
C ALA A 179 32.56 -14.78 4.14
N LEU A 180 32.44 -13.46 4.12
CA LEU A 180 33.15 -12.55 5.00
C LEU A 180 32.74 -12.77 6.46
N ASN A 181 31.42 -12.79 6.72
CA ASN A 181 30.86 -13.07 8.04
C ASN A 181 31.31 -14.46 8.56
N ALA A 182 31.23 -15.49 7.70
CA ALA A 182 31.63 -16.85 8.04
C ALA A 182 33.12 -16.94 8.39
N LYS A 183 34.02 -16.37 7.55
CA LYS A 183 35.47 -16.44 7.75
C LYS A 183 35.94 -15.68 8.99
N LEU A 184 35.24 -14.58 9.36
CA LEU A 184 35.55 -13.78 10.55
C LEU A 184 34.72 -14.16 11.77
N SER A 185 33.85 -15.17 11.65
CA SER A 185 32.95 -15.67 12.72
C SER A 185 32.10 -14.54 13.33
N VAL A 186 31.45 -13.79 12.46
CA VAL A 186 30.47 -12.78 12.82
C VAL A 186 29.08 -13.35 12.54
N GLU A 187 28.17 -13.26 13.52
CA GLU A 187 26.78 -13.68 13.34
C GLU A 187 26.07 -12.67 12.46
N GLU A 188 25.56 -13.15 11.35
CA GLU A 188 24.77 -12.36 10.42
C GLU A 188 23.32 -12.39 10.83
N VAL A 189 22.69 -11.20 10.86
CA VAL A 189 21.23 -11.04 10.94
C VAL A 189 20.75 -10.60 9.57
N LYS A 190 19.96 -11.43 8.90
CA LYS A 190 19.36 -11.06 7.60
C LYS A 190 18.25 -10.04 7.80
N PRO A 191 18.12 -9.06 6.91
CA PRO A 191 17.01 -8.12 6.98
C PRO A 191 15.69 -8.86 6.77
N VAL A 192 14.65 -8.44 7.49
CA VAL A 192 13.29 -8.93 7.34
C VAL A 192 12.43 -7.79 6.81
N ASP A 193 11.75 -8.04 5.69
CA ASP A 193 10.88 -7.06 5.08
C ASP A 193 9.68 -6.72 5.98
N ALA A 194 9.32 -5.45 6.01
CA ALA A 194 8.03 -5.03 6.56
C ALA A 194 6.89 -5.60 5.70
N SER A 195 5.76 -5.84 6.31
CA SER A 195 4.58 -6.37 5.61
C SER A 195 3.31 -5.68 6.06
N VAL A 196 2.25 -5.83 5.26
CA VAL A 196 0.90 -5.38 5.57
C VAL A 196 0.02 -6.61 5.67
N GLN A 197 -0.71 -6.74 6.76
CA GLN A 197 -1.57 -7.88 7.06
C GLN A 197 -2.99 -7.42 7.35
N LEU A 198 -3.96 -8.30 7.08
CA LEU A 198 -5.34 -8.10 7.49
C LEU A 198 -5.40 -8.05 9.02
N ASN A 199 -6.10 -7.06 9.59
CA ASN A 199 -6.28 -6.96 11.04
C ASN A 199 -7.18 -8.08 11.59
N ALA A 200 -7.22 -8.23 12.93
CA ALA A 200 -7.98 -9.29 13.58
C ALA A 200 -9.49 -9.22 13.29
N ASP A 201 -10.03 -8.02 13.16
CA ASP A 201 -11.45 -7.77 12.87
C ASP A 201 -11.80 -7.92 11.38
N LYS A 202 -10.80 -8.15 10.51
CA LYS A 202 -10.93 -8.27 9.05
C LYS A 202 -11.57 -7.07 8.36
N ASN A 203 -11.48 -5.90 8.97
CA ASN A 203 -12.07 -4.66 8.47
C ASN A 203 -11.02 -3.59 8.09
N GLY A 204 -9.74 -3.94 8.07
CA GLY A 204 -8.63 -3.05 7.75
C GLY A 204 -7.29 -3.77 7.78
N PHE A 205 -6.21 -3.01 7.82
CA PHE A 205 -4.86 -3.53 7.71
C PHE A 205 -3.95 -3.02 8.82
N ASP A 206 -3.03 -3.89 9.25
CA ASP A 206 -1.95 -3.56 10.18
C ASP A 206 -0.60 -3.72 9.49
N VAL A 207 0.37 -2.89 9.89
CA VAL A 207 1.76 -3.00 9.45
C VAL A 207 2.53 -3.84 10.44
N VAL A 208 3.22 -4.84 9.93
CA VAL A 208 4.25 -5.57 10.68
C VAL A 208 5.59 -4.95 10.32
N ALA A 209 6.26 -4.40 11.32
CA ALA A 209 7.53 -3.71 11.12
C ALA A 209 8.62 -4.66 10.59
N GLY A 210 9.42 -4.15 9.67
CA GLY A 210 10.61 -4.82 9.18
C GLY A 210 11.73 -4.80 10.22
N GLN A 211 12.75 -5.59 9.97
CA GLN A 211 13.95 -5.61 10.78
C GLN A 211 15.18 -5.38 9.91
N GLN A 212 16.05 -4.49 10.33
CA GLN A 212 17.34 -4.31 9.68
C GLN A 212 18.20 -5.55 9.86
N GLY A 213 18.86 -5.92 8.77
CA GLY A 213 19.94 -6.89 8.80
C GLY A 213 21.20 -6.27 9.40
N LYS A 214 22.12 -7.12 9.82
CA LYS A 214 23.42 -6.75 10.39
C LYS A 214 24.48 -7.75 9.94
N GLY A 215 25.54 -7.22 9.32
CA GLY A 215 26.66 -8.04 8.86
C GLY A 215 27.90 -7.17 8.64
N LEU A 216 28.99 -7.77 8.21
CA LEU A 216 30.20 -7.02 7.89
C LEU A 216 30.02 -6.26 6.56
N ASP A 217 30.59 -5.07 6.46
CA ASP A 217 30.57 -4.31 5.20
C ASP A 217 31.58 -4.90 4.20
N ALA A 218 31.06 -5.53 3.15
CA ALA A 218 31.88 -6.11 2.08
C ALA A 218 32.37 -5.06 1.07
N THR A 219 31.74 -3.89 1.00
CA THR A 219 32.05 -2.85 -0.01
C THR A 219 33.51 -2.40 -0.01
N PRO A 220 34.16 -2.06 1.13
CA PRO A 220 35.56 -1.65 1.13
C PRO A 220 36.51 -2.79 0.73
N VAL A 221 36.13 -4.03 1.04
CA VAL A 221 36.90 -5.23 0.67
C VAL A 221 36.82 -5.47 -0.84
N ALA A 222 35.62 -5.36 -1.40
CA ALA A 222 35.37 -5.45 -2.84
C ALA A 222 36.13 -4.38 -3.61
N LYS A 223 36.12 -3.10 -3.14
CA LYS A 223 36.90 -2.04 -3.75
C LYS A 223 38.38 -2.34 -3.82
N ALA A 224 38.97 -2.81 -2.71
CA ALA A 224 40.39 -3.18 -2.68
C ALA A 224 40.72 -4.38 -3.61
N ALA A 225 39.79 -5.33 -3.74
CA ALA A 225 39.93 -6.44 -4.69
C ALA A 225 39.87 -5.95 -6.14
N ILE A 226 38.88 -5.12 -6.47
CA ILE A 226 38.68 -4.54 -7.79
C ILE A 226 39.90 -3.70 -8.22
N GLU A 227 40.41 -2.82 -7.33
CA GLU A 227 41.65 -2.05 -7.58
C GLU A 227 42.86 -2.95 -7.88
N SER A 228 42.95 -4.10 -7.23
CA SER A 228 44.00 -5.05 -7.52
C SER A 228 43.85 -5.71 -8.90
N VAL A 229 42.62 -6.06 -9.30
CA VAL A 229 42.33 -6.57 -10.65
C VAL A 229 42.65 -5.53 -11.72
N GLU A 230 42.26 -4.28 -11.49
CA GLU A 230 42.55 -3.17 -12.39
C GLU A 230 44.07 -2.92 -12.58
N SER A 231 44.87 -3.32 -11.62
CA SER A 231 46.33 -3.32 -11.74
C SER A 231 46.88 -4.47 -12.60
N LEU A 232 46.02 -5.36 -13.12
CA LEU A 232 46.37 -6.61 -13.82
C LEU A 232 47.38 -7.47 -13.00
N GLY A 233 47.17 -7.53 -11.69
CA GLY A 233 48.00 -8.29 -10.76
C GLY A 233 49.37 -7.68 -10.43
N SER A 234 49.69 -6.50 -10.93
CA SER A 234 50.95 -5.79 -10.66
C SER A 234 51.00 -5.21 -9.24
N SER A 235 49.88 -5.03 -8.57
CA SER A 235 49.76 -4.51 -7.22
C SER A 235 49.01 -5.48 -6.32
N GLN A 236 49.57 -5.76 -5.15
CA GLN A 236 48.85 -6.56 -4.14
C GLN A 236 47.79 -5.74 -3.45
N PRO A 237 46.60 -6.33 -3.15
CA PRO A 237 45.55 -5.63 -2.43
C PRO A 237 46.03 -5.17 -1.06
N LYS A 238 45.69 -3.96 -0.69
CA LYS A 238 45.94 -3.45 0.67
C LYS A 238 45.05 -4.21 1.66
N ALA A 239 45.60 -4.46 2.86
CA ALA A 239 44.78 -5.00 3.95
C ALA A 239 43.67 -4.01 4.31
N VAL A 240 42.46 -4.53 4.50
CA VAL A 240 41.26 -3.74 4.79
C VAL A 240 40.74 -4.07 6.18
N THR A 241 40.44 -3.06 6.98
CA THR A 241 39.67 -3.23 8.20
C THR A 241 38.20 -2.93 7.86
N THR A 242 37.35 -3.93 8.08
CA THR A 242 35.89 -3.77 7.88
C THR A 242 35.19 -3.47 9.20
N SER A 243 33.95 -3.02 9.11
CA SER A 243 33.05 -2.76 10.24
C SER A 243 31.70 -3.39 10.01
N VAL A 244 30.91 -3.48 11.07
CA VAL A 244 29.52 -3.91 10.96
C VAL A 244 28.70 -2.83 10.26
N LYS A 245 27.88 -3.25 9.32
CA LYS A 245 26.94 -2.42 8.57
C LYS A 245 25.53 -2.96 8.75
N ASN A 246 24.58 -2.08 8.97
CA ASN A 246 23.17 -2.43 8.91
C ASN A 246 22.74 -2.45 7.43
N THR A 247 21.89 -3.41 7.11
CA THR A 247 21.27 -3.53 5.78
C THR A 247 19.78 -3.35 5.95
N ASP A 248 19.21 -2.35 5.29
CA ASP A 248 17.77 -2.11 5.32
C ASP A 248 17.03 -3.23 4.58
N PRO A 249 15.83 -3.59 5.04
CA PRO A 249 14.96 -4.50 4.30
C PRO A 249 14.55 -3.87 2.96
N VAL A 250 14.23 -4.70 1.98
CA VAL A 250 13.77 -4.25 0.66
C VAL A 250 12.43 -3.53 0.78
N ILE A 251 11.52 -4.11 1.58
CA ILE A 251 10.28 -3.45 1.97
C ILE A 251 10.48 -2.81 3.35
N THR A 252 10.68 -1.50 3.35
CA THR A 252 10.84 -0.74 4.60
C THR A 252 9.49 -0.45 5.26
N ASP A 253 9.50 -0.06 6.54
CA ASP A 253 8.30 0.38 7.26
C ASP A 253 7.60 1.55 6.55
N ALA A 254 8.36 2.46 5.92
CA ALA A 254 7.80 3.57 5.15
C ALA A 254 6.99 3.06 3.94
N ILE A 255 7.52 2.07 3.21
CA ILE A 255 6.81 1.43 2.08
C ILE A 255 5.54 0.72 2.57
N ALA A 256 5.63 -0.03 3.67
CA ALA A 256 4.49 -0.74 4.23
C ALA A 256 3.39 0.23 4.72
N ASN A 257 3.77 1.36 5.35
CA ASN A 257 2.81 2.38 5.77
C ASN A 257 2.14 3.08 4.58
N ASP A 258 2.88 3.39 3.50
CA ASP A 258 2.30 3.96 2.27
C ASP A 258 1.34 2.97 1.58
N ALA A 259 1.72 1.68 1.55
CA ALA A 259 0.86 0.61 1.06
C ALA A 259 -0.41 0.45 1.91
N LYS A 260 -0.29 0.48 3.24
CA LYS A 260 -1.44 0.46 4.16
C LYS A 260 -2.36 1.64 3.88
N ALA A 261 -1.83 2.87 3.76
CA ALA A 261 -2.64 4.04 3.46
C ALA A 261 -3.41 3.89 2.13
N THR A 262 -2.78 3.29 1.10
CA THR A 262 -3.45 2.96 -0.16
C THR A 262 -4.60 1.96 0.05
N LEU A 263 -4.38 0.89 0.81
CA LEU A 263 -5.40 -0.12 1.11
C LEU A 263 -6.54 0.44 1.94
N ASP A 264 -6.25 1.30 2.92
CA ASP A 264 -7.27 1.95 3.76
C ASP A 264 -8.22 2.84 2.91
N THR A 265 -7.75 3.43 1.81
CA THR A 265 -8.64 4.16 0.89
C THR A 265 -9.65 3.24 0.22
N PHE A 266 -9.25 2.01 -0.12
CA PHE A 266 -10.14 1.00 -0.71
C PHE A 266 -11.06 0.36 0.33
N VAL A 267 -10.64 0.27 1.59
CA VAL A 267 -11.53 -0.14 2.69
C VAL A 267 -12.60 0.91 2.94
N ALA A 268 -12.22 2.19 2.93
CA ALA A 268 -13.16 3.30 3.13
C ALA A 268 -14.13 3.51 1.94
N LYS A 269 -13.66 3.21 0.72
CA LYS A 269 -14.44 3.33 -0.52
C LYS A 269 -14.18 2.08 -1.39
N PRO A 270 -14.83 0.96 -1.06
CA PRO A 270 -14.59 -0.30 -1.74
C PRO A 270 -15.03 -0.24 -3.21
N VAL A 271 -14.34 -1.00 -4.04
CA VAL A 271 -14.82 -1.29 -5.40
C VAL A 271 -16.08 -2.11 -5.28
N THR A 272 -17.17 -1.66 -5.90
CA THR A 272 -18.46 -2.35 -5.89
C THR A 272 -18.63 -3.19 -7.16
N ILE A 273 -19.25 -4.36 -7.00
CA ILE A 273 -19.69 -5.20 -8.12
C ILE A 273 -21.19 -4.94 -8.28
N LYS A 274 -21.61 -4.59 -9.49
CA LYS A 274 -22.98 -4.24 -9.84
C LYS A 274 -23.57 -5.20 -10.84
N VAL A 275 -24.87 -5.43 -10.70
CA VAL A 275 -25.72 -5.96 -11.76
C VAL A 275 -26.74 -4.88 -12.11
N ALA A 276 -26.73 -4.41 -13.33
CA ALA A 276 -27.41 -3.16 -13.71
C ALA A 276 -27.01 -2.00 -12.79
N ASP A 277 -27.96 -1.38 -12.07
CA ASP A 277 -27.71 -0.27 -11.15
C ASP A 277 -27.61 -0.70 -9.68
N HIS A 278 -27.73 -2.02 -9.39
CA HIS A 278 -27.72 -2.55 -8.02
C HIS A 278 -26.34 -3.02 -7.62
N ASP A 279 -25.86 -2.57 -6.47
CA ASP A 279 -24.66 -3.08 -5.83
C ASP A 279 -24.96 -4.46 -5.27
N ILE A 280 -24.29 -5.50 -5.79
CA ILE A 280 -24.49 -6.90 -5.36
C ILE A 280 -23.41 -7.38 -4.40
N ALA A 281 -22.24 -6.77 -4.46
CA ALA A 281 -21.12 -7.07 -3.57
C ALA A 281 -20.13 -5.90 -3.55
N SER A 282 -19.23 -5.92 -2.58
CA SER A 282 -18.09 -5.02 -2.50
C SER A 282 -16.80 -5.80 -2.24
N ILE A 283 -15.68 -5.26 -2.73
CA ILE A 283 -14.35 -5.80 -2.48
C ILE A 283 -13.91 -5.32 -1.12
N ASP A 284 -14.02 -6.20 -0.14
CA ASP A 284 -13.67 -5.93 1.26
C ASP A 284 -12.17 -6.06 1.54
N ALA A 285 -11.76 -5.80 2.78
CA ALA A 285 -10.37 -5.94 3.20
C ALA A 285 -9.84 -7.37 3.02
N SER A 286 -10.70 -8.39 3.16
CA SER A 286 -10.32 -9.80 2.99
C SER A 286 -10.00 -10.13 1.53
N ALA A 287 -10.80 -9.60 0.58
CA ALA A 287 -10.56 -9.74 -0.85
C ALA A 287 -9.25 -9.05 -1.28
N LEU A 288 -9.02 -7.84 -0.76
CA LEU A 288 -7.77 -7.11 -0.99
C LEU A 288 -6.56 -7.90 -0.46
N ALA A 289 -6.64 -8.39 0.78
CA ALA A 289 -5.56 -9.18 1.40
C ALA A 289 -5.24 -10.47 0.63
N ALA A 290 -6.27 -11.15 0.11
CA ALA A 290 -6.10 -12.39 -0.64
C ALA A 290 -5.39 -12.18 -1.99
N SER A 291 -5.54 -11.00 -2.59
CA SER A 291 -5.06 -10.70 -3.95
C SER A 291 -3.81 -9.84 -4.01
N MET A 292 -3.42 -9.19 -2.91
CA MET A 292 -2.32 -8.24 -2.92
C MET A 292 -0.95 -8.85 -2.63
N ARG A 293 0.10 -8.13 -3.06
CA ARG A 293 1.48 -8.21 -2.56
C ARG A 293 2.11 -6.83 -2.56
N LEU A 294 3.17 -6.65 -1.79
CA LEU A 294 3.97 -5.43 -1.82
C LEU A 294 5.13 -5.56 -2.81
N ASP A 295 5.52 -4.45 -3.43
CA ASP A 295 6.67 -4.36 -4.31
C ASP A 295 7.33 -2.99 -4.11
N ALA A 296 8.58 -3.01 -3.64
CA ALA A 296 9.36 -1.81 -3.38
C ALA A 296 9.65 -1.00 -4.67
N ASN A 297 9.74 -1.68 -5.82
CA ASN A 297 10.01 -1.04 -7.10
C ASN A 297 8.73 -0.70 -7.85
N LYS A 298 8.27 0.54 -7.74
CA LYS A 298 7.07 1.03 -8.44
C LYS A 298 7.14 0.90 -9.98
N ASN A 299 8.33 0.72 -10.55
CA ASN A 299 8.54 0.59 -11.99
C ASN A 299 8.86 -0.85 -12.44
N ALA A 300 8.79 -1.82 -11.52
CA ALA A 300 9.00 -3.22 -11.86
C ALA A 300 7.96 -3.69 -12.90
N LYS A 301 8.40 -4.52 -13.84
CA LYS A 301 7.51 -5.15 -14.80
C LYS A 301 6.57 -6.12 -14.07
N LEU A 302 5.29 -5.97 -14.29
CA LEU A 302 4.25 -6.81 -13.73
C LEU A 302 3.93 -8.00 -14.66
N ALA A 303 3.37 -9.06 -14.09
CA ALA A 303 2.74 -10.13 -14.85
C ALA A 303 1.49 -9.59 -15.59
N ALA A 304 1.03 -10.34 -16.60
CA ALA A 304 -0.14 -9.92 -17.40
C ALA A 304 -1.44 -9.83 -16.59
N THR A 305 -1.52 -10.60 -15.50
CA THR A 305 -2.67 -10.66 -14.58
C THR A 305 -2.55 -9.69 -13.41
N GLU A 306 -1.44 -8.94 -13.33
CA GLU A 306 -1.19 -8.02 -12.22
C GLU A 306 -1.41 -6.57 -12.61
N THR A 307 -1.92 -5.79 -11.68
CA THR A 307 -1.99 -4.33 -11.73
C THR A 307 -1.39 -3.72 -10.48
N ARG A 308 -1.09 -2.42 -10.53
CA ARG A 308 -0.42 -1.71 -9.43
C ARG A 308 -1.15 -0.44 -9.03
N ASN A 309 -1.20 -0.19 -7.73
CA ASN A 309 -1.48 1.13 -7.16
C ASN A 309 -0.42 1.43 -6.08
N GLY A 310 0.46 2.40 -6.34
CA GLY A 310 1.59 2.69 -5.47
C GLY A 310 2.54 1.50 -5.31
N TYR A 311 2.76 1.07 -4.08
CA TYR A 311 3.55 -0.12 -3.72
C TYR A 311 2.72 -1.41 -3.64
N VAL A 312 1.40 -1.32 -3.78
CA VAL A 312 0.51 -2.47 -3.76
C VAL A 312 0.32 -3.01 -5.17
N VAL A 313 0.54 -4.29 -5.34
CA VAL A 313 0.29 -5.03 -6.58
C VAL A 313 -0.87 -6.00 -6.32
N PHE A 314 -1.88 -5.97 -7.17
CA PHE A 314 -3.06 -6.84 -7.12
C PHE A 314 -3.00 -7.87 -8.24
N ASP A 315 -3.37 -9.09 -7.92
CA ASP A 315 -3.38 -10.24 -8.82
C ASP A 315 -4.83 -10.60 -9.18
N ALA A 316 -5.16 -10.51 -10.46
CA ALA A 316 -6.50 -10.75 -10.98
C ALA A 316 -6.94 -12.20 -10.80
N ASP A 317 -6.06 -13.19 -10.95
CA ASP A 317 -6.40 -14.59 -10.82
C ASP A 317 -6.77 -14.94 -9.37
N LYS A 318 -6.02 -14.39 -8.42
CA LYS A 318 -6.32 -14.55 -6.99
C LYS A 318 -7.62 -13.88 -6.61
N LEU A 319 -7.89 -12.69 -7.16
CA LEU A 319 -9.14 -11.99 -6.91
C LEU A 319 -10.33 -12.73 -7.52
N GLN A 320 -10.18 -13.29 -8.74
CA GLN A 320 -11.21 -14.14 -9.36
C GLN A 320 -11.49 -15.37 -8.48
N GLN A 321 -10.44 -16.02 -7.99
CA GLN A 321 -10.58 -17.16 -7.08
C GLN A 321 -11.32 -16.79 -5.79
N TYR A 322 -11.01 -15.62 -5.21
CA TYR A 322 -11.71 -15.11 -4.03
C TYR A 322 -13.18 -14.80 -4.35
N TYR A 323 -13.45 -14.16 -5.50
CA TYR A 323 -14.81 -13.89 -5.96
C TYR A 323 -15.61 -15.18 -6.09
N ASP A 324 -15.11 -16.17 -6.80
CA ASP A 324 -15.80 -17.44 -7.04
C ASP A 324 -16.06 -18.22 -5.73
N GLY A 325 -15.07 -18.23 -4.82
CA GLY A 325 -15.14 -18.99 -3.57
C GLY A 325 -15.90 -18.31 -2.45
N SER A 326 -15.86 -17.00 -2.37
CA SER A 326 -16.36 -16.26 -1.20
C SER A 326 -17.48 -15.27 -1.53
N ILE A 327 -17.41 -14.54 -2.63
CA ILE A 327 -18.41 -13.53 -2.96
C ILE A 327 -19.60 -14.20 -3.66
N LYS A 328 -19.34 -14.88 -4.77
CA LYS A 328 -20.38 -15.52 -5.60
C LYS A 328 -21.16 -16.57 -4.82
N SER A 329 -20.49 -17.33 -3.96
CA SER A 329 -21.14 -18.37 -3.14
C SER A 329 -22.15 -17.82 -2.13
N ASN A 330 -22.07 -16.54 -1.79
CA ASN A 330 -22.97 -15.84 -0.87
C ASN A 330 -24.07 -15.05 -1.59
N LEU A 331 -24.11 -15.05 -2.92
CA LEU A 331 -25.20 -14.45 -3.67
C LEU A 331 -26.39 -15.42 -3.70
N HIS A 332 -27.56 -14.90 -3.35
CA HIS A 332 -28.80 -15.66 -3.34
C HIS A 332 -29.56 -15.45 -4.64
N THR A 333 -30.03 -16.54 -5.28
CA THR A 333 -30.82 -16.43 -6.53
C THR A 333 -32.28 -16.04 -6.28
N GLY A 334 -32.81 -16.39 -5.12
CA GLY A 334 -34.17 -16.03 -4.70
C GLY A 334 -34.15 -14.83 -3.76
N ARG A 335 -35.09 -13.89 -3.94
CA ARG A 335 -35.29 -12.77 -3.02
C ARG A 335 -35.89 -13.25 -1.69
N GLU A 336 -35.43 -12.67 -0.60
CA GLU A 336 -36.10 -12.72 0.70
C GLU A 336 -36.31 -11.31 1.21
N ASP A 337 -37.57 -10.97 1.60
CA ASP A 337 -37.90 -9.62 2.03
C ASP A 337 -37.37 -9.33 3.44
N ARG A 338 -36.93 -8.11 3.66
CA ARG A 338 -36.52 -7.60 4.97
C ARG A 338 -37.75 -7.38 5.84
N GLU A 339 -37.77 -7.88 7.08
CA GLU A 339 -38.88 -7.70 8.01
C GLU A 339 -38.40 -6.96 9.24
N VAL A 340 -39.08 -5.84 9.55
CA VAL A 340 -38.71 -4.98 10.68
C VAL A 340 -39.94 -4.59 11.51
N VAL A 341 -39.71 -4.40 12.82
CA VAL A 341 -40.68 -3.79 13.72
C VAL A 341 -40.33 -2.31 13.86
N VAL A 342 -41.34 -1.45 13.70
CA VAL A 342 -41.20 0.01 13.85
C VAL A 342 -42.18 0.55 14.89
N ASN A 343 -41.88 1.73 15.43
CA ASN A 343 -42.82 2.50 16.26
C ASN A 343 -43.74 3.41 15.42
N ASN A 344 -44.58 4.23 16.07
CA ASN A 344 -45.46 5.17 15.37
C ASN A 344 -44.73 6.24 14.57
N ASN A 345 -43.48 6.57 14.93
CA ASN A 345 -42.67 7.53 14.21
C ASN A 345 -41.94 6.92 13.00
N GLY A 346 -41.99 5.59 12.85
CA GLY A 346 -41.25 4.87 11.81
C GLY A 346 -39.83 4.51 12.23
N ASP A 347 -39.47 4.73 13.49
CA ASP A 347 -38.15 4.32 14.00
C ASP A 347 -38.08 2.80 14.08
N GLU A 348 -37.01 2.22 13.58
CA GLU A 348 -36.77 0.78 13.59
C GLU A 348 -36.42 0.31 15.01
N LEU A 349 -37.23 -0.58 15.55
CA LEU A 349 -37.07 -1.14 16.89
C LEU A 349 -36.33 -2.49 16.86
N LYS A 350 -36.60 -3.28 15.84
CA LYS A 350 -36.00 -4.62 15.69
C LYS A 350 -36.06 -5.10 14.25
N VAL A 351 -34.97 -5.62 13.76
CA VAL A 351 -34.93 -6.42 12.53
C VAL A 351 -35.32 -7.85 12.89
N ILE A 352 -36.39 -8.37 12.30
CA ILE A 352 -36.84 -9.75 12.44
C ILE A 352 -36.11 -10.63 11.42
N ASN A 353 -36.06 -10.17 10.17
CA ASN A 353 -35.34 -10.80 9.07
C ASN A 353 -34.55 -9.71 8.31
N PRO A 354 -33.23 -9.82 8.16
CA PRO A 354 -32.46 -8.85 7.39
C PRO A 354 -32.81 -8.86 5.89
N GLY A 355 -33.32 -9.97 5.36
CA GLY A 355 -33.61 -10.15 3.95
C GLY A 355 -32.34 -10.16 3.08
N HIS A 356 -32.53 -10.39 1.77
CA HIS A 356 -31.52 -10.26 0.74
C HIS A 356 -32.15 -10.14 -0.64
N ASP A 357 -31.44 -9.52 -1.56
CA ASP A 357 -31.82 -9.46 -2.97
C ASP A 357 -31.68 -10.83 -3.62
N GLY A 358 -32.52 -11.13 -4.60
CA GLY A 358 -32.32 -12.22 -5.52
C GLY A 358 -31.41 -11.76 -6.65
N VAL A 359 -30.26 -12.40 -6.85
CA VAL A 359 -29.27 -12.04 -7.86
C VAL A 359 -29.04 -13.22 -8.80
N THR A 360 -29.20 -13.01 -10.10
CA THR A 360 -28.90 -13.99 -11.13
C THR A 360 -27.89 -13.39 -12.10
N ILE A 361 -26.66 -13.93 -12.10
CA ILE A 361 -25.61 -13.54 -13.03
C ILE A 361 -25.79 -14.34 -14.33
N ALA A 362 -25.69 -13.67 -15.48
CA ALA A 362 -25.76 -14.33 -16.77
C ALA A 362 -24.57 -15.31 -16.93
N ALA A 363 -24.82 -16.43 -17.60
CA ALA A 363 -23.82 -17.48 -17.75
C ALA A 363 -22.52 -16.94 -18.37
N GLY A 364 -21.40 -17.10 -17.65
CA GLY A 364 -20.06 -16.68 -18.08
C GLY A 364 -19.80 -15.16 -18.01
N ALA A 365 -20.75 -14.36 -17.53
CA ALA A 365 -20.57 -12.92 -17.46
C ALA A 365 -19.58 -12.47 -16.37
N ASP A 366 -19.30 -13.31 -15.41
CA ASP A 366 -18.44 -13.05 -14.24
C ASP A 366 -17.06 -13.73 -14.32
N THR A 367 -16.72 -14.30 -15.46
CA THR A 367 -15.43 -15.04 -15.65
C THR A 367 -14.21 -14.12 -15.66
N ASN A 368 -14.38 -12.81 -15.76
CA ASN A 368 -13.30 -11.83 -15.85
C ASN A 368 -13.38 -10.77 -14.74
N ILE A 369 -14.17 -11.00 -13.70
CA ILE A 369 -14.37 -10.07 -12.57
C ILE A 369 -13.03 -9.69 -11.92
N GLY A 370 -12.15 -10.68 -11.71
CA GLY A 370 -10.84 -10.45 -11.11
C GLY A 370 -10.05 -9.40 -11.85
N ASN A 371 -9.99 -9.49 -13.18
CA ASN A 371 -9.30 -8.50 -14.01
C ASN A 371 -9.97 -7.13 -13.96
N ASP A 372 -11.30 -7.08 -14.06
CA ASP A 372 -12.02 -5.81 -14.06
C ASP A 372 -11.87 -5.06 -12.73
N VAL A 373 -11.90 -5.79 -11.61
CA VAL A 373 -11.68 -5.22 -10.27
C VAL A 373 -10.24 -4.74 -10.08
N VAL A 374 -9.21 -5.51 -10.48
CA VAL A 374 -7.82 -5.04 -10.31
C VAL A 374 -7.52 -3.84 -11.20
N GLN A 375 -8.18 -3.70 -12.36
CA GLN A 375 -8.12 -2.48 -13.18
C GLN A 375 -8.78 -1.28 -12.47
N ALA A 376 -9.94 -1.49 -11.83
CA ALA A 376 -10.58 -0.46 -11.02
C ALA A 376 -9.69 -0.03 -9.84
N LEU A 377 -9.07 -0.98 -9.13
CA LEU A 377 -8.12 -0.70 -8.05
C LEU A 377 -6.89 0.10 -8.54
N ALA A 378 -6.36 -0.22 -9.72
CA ALA A 378 -5.27 0.53 -10.32
C ALA A 378 -5.65 1.99 -10.64
N GLN A 379 -6.93 2.25 -10.95
CA GLN A 379 -7.49 3.57 -11.24
C GLN A 379 -7.95 4.33 -10.00
N GLY A 380 -7.81 3.74 -8.80
CA GLY A 380 -8.19 4.38 -7.54
C GLY A 380 -9.59 4.07 -7.04
N GLY A 381 -10.25 3.04 -7.56
CA GLY A 381 -11.57 2.57 -7.13
C GLY A 381 -12.64 2.67 -8.21
N GLY A 382 -13.91 2.55 -7.81
CA GLY A 382 -15.05 2.63 -8.71
C GLY A 382 -15.99 1.44 -8.61
N SER A 383 -16.65 1.08 -9.71
CA SER A 383 -17.55 -0.07 -9.78
C SER A 383 -17.30 -0.90 -11.04
N VAL A 384 -17.54 -2.19 -10.91
CA VAL A 384 -17.49 -3.18 -12.00
C VAL A 384 -18.90 -3.68 -12.26
N THR A 385 -19.35 -3.65 -13.49
CA THR A 385 -20.70 -4.09 -13.86
C THR A 385 -20.67 -5.45 -14.52
N VAL A 386 -21.52 -6.36 -14.02
CA VAL A 386 -21.70 -7.71 -14.53
C VAL A 386 -23.09 -7.86 -15.13
N GLN A 387 -23.19 -8.59 -16.22
CA GLN A 387 -24.49 -8.88 -16.84
C GLN A 387 -25.30 -9.85 -15.96
N GLY A 388 -26.56 -9.52 -15.73
CA GLY A 388 -27.45 -10.31 -14.87
C GLY A 388 -28.77 -9.61 -14.59
N THR A 389 -29.52 -10.14 -13.65
CA THR A 389 -30.77 -9.56 -13.13
C THR A 389 -30.76 -9.53 -11.62
N VAL A 390 -31.37 -8.50 -11.05
CA VAL A 390 -31.60 -8.38 -9.61
C VAL A 390 -33.12 -8.30 -9.38
N ASP A 391 -33.61 -9.12 -8.43
CA ASP A 391 -34.93 -9.00 -7.84
C ASP A 391 -34.75 -8.36 -6.45
N PRO A 392 -34.95 -7.03 -6.31
CA PRO A 392 -34.60 -6.32 -5.09
C PRO A 392 -35.50 -6.72 -3.92
N MET A 393 -34.94 -6.93 -2.75
CA MET A 393 -35.69 -7.15 -1.51
C MET A 393 -36.59 -5.96 -1.21
N GLN A 394 -37.73 -6.25 -0.61
CA GLN A 394 -38.64 -5.23 -0.10
C GLN A 394 -38.60 -5.23 1.42
N THR A 395 -38.88 -4.08 2.02
CA THR A 395 -38.99 -4.00 3.49
C THR A 395 -40.45 -4.08 3.88
N LYS A 396 -40.78 -5.13 4.65
CA LYS A 396 -42.07 -5.27 5.33
C LYS A 396 -41.95 -4.75 6.75
N THR A 397 -42.77 -3.78 7.07
CA THR A 397 -42.80 -3.15 8.40
C THR A 397 -43.98 -3.66 9.21
N THR A 398 -43.73 -4.00 10.48
CA THR A 398 -44.79 -4.23 11.48
C THR A 398 -44.72 -3.08 12.49
N LYS A 399 -45.70 -2.20 12.42
CA LYS A 399 -45.81 -1.05 13.33
C LYS A 399 -46.40 -1.51 14.65
N ARG A 400 -45.69 -1.30 15.79
CA ARG A 400 -46.19 -1.60 17.13
C ARG A 400 -46.40 -0.34 17.96
N HIS A 401 -47.55 -0.27 18.64
CA HIS A 401 -47.80 0.74 19.63
C HIS A 401 -48.75 0.24 20.71
N VAL A 402 -48.75 0.96 21.85
CA VAL A 402 -49.56 0.68 23.04
C VAL A 402 -50.48 1.86 23.28
N VAL A 403 -51.72 1.60 23.60
CA VAL A 403 -52.64 2.61 24.15
C VAL A 403 -52.97 2.18 25.56
N VAL A 404 -52.75 3.07 26.51
CA VAL A 404 -53.20 2.95 27.91
C VAL A 404 -54.41 3.82 28.09
N ASP A 405 -55.59 3.24 28.25
CA ASP A 405 -56.83 3.94 28.45
C ASP A 405 -57.23 3.91 29.91
N LEU A 406 -57.12 5.07 30.57
CA LEU A 406 -57.36 5.21 31.99
C LEU A 406 -58.82 5.10 32.33
N SER A 407 -59.71 5.55 31.42
CA SER A 407 -61.17 5.45 31.62
C SER A 407 -61.65 4.00 31.53
N ASP A 408 -61.19 3.25 30.53
CA ASP A 408 -61.50 1.83 30.38
C ASP A 408 -60.77 0.93 31.38
N GLY A 409 -59.66 1.42 31.93
CA GLY A 409 -58.78 0.66 32.76
C GLY A 409 -58.14 -0.52 32.05
N LYS A 410 -57.69 -0.25 30.83
CA LYS A 410 -57.11 -1.26 29.95
C LYS A 410 -55.84 -0.78 29.22
N VAL A 411 -55.01 -1.73 28.89
CA VAL A 411 -53.87 -1.58 28.01
C VAL A 411 -54.17 -2.32 26.71
N TYR A 412 -54.07 -1.61 25.60
CA TYR A 412 -54.31 -2.10 24.27
C TYR A 412 -52.97 -2.22 23.50
N ALA A 413 -52.68 -3.36 22.95
CA ALA A 413 -51.51 -3.61 22.12
C ALA A 413 -51.92 -3.72 20.65
N TYR A 414 -51.26 -2.93 19.79
CA TYR A 414 -51.59 -2.83 18.36
C TYR A 414 -50.42 -3.24 17.49
N GLU A 415 -50.70 -3.99 16.42
CA GLU A 415 -49.81 -4.19 15.27
C GLU A 415 -50.49 -3.70 14.00
N ASN A 416 -49.81 -2.82 13.24
CA ASN A 416 -50.34 -2.21 12.01
C ASN A 416 -51.78 -1.62 12.22
N ASP A 417 -51.97 -0.96 13.34
CA ASP A 417 -53.25 -0.38 13.79
C ASP A 417 -54.36 -1.41 14.02
N GLN A 418 -54.03 -2.71 14.04
CA GLN A 418 -54.97 -3.77 14.44
C GLN A 418 -54.75 -4.12 15.90
N LEU A 419 -55.84 -4.15 16.66
CA LEU A 419 -55.81 -4.57 18.06
C LEU A 419 -55.49 -6.08 18.15
N ILE A 420 -54.33 -6.42 18.73
CA ILE A 420 -53.92 -7.81 18.90
C ILE A 420 -54.13 -8.34 20.32
N LYS A 421 -54.11 -7.44 21.31
CA LYS A 421 -54.34 -7.86 22.72
C LYS A 421 -54.92 -6.73 23.55
N THR A 422 -55.89 -7.04 24.35
CA THR A 422 -56.43 -6.18 25.42
C THR A 422 -56.04 -6.80 26.76
N MET A 423 -55.57 -5.97 27.67
CA MET A 423 -55.17 -6.36 29.01
C MET A 423 -55.84 -5.42 30.03
N ASN A 424 -56.42 -5.98 31.09
CA ASN A 424 -56.92 -5.16 32.21
C ASN A 424 -55.75 -4.60 33.02
N MET A 425 -55.89 -3.44 33.56
CA MET A 425 -54.84 -2.78 34.32
C MET A 425 -55.33 -2.16 35.62
N SER A 426 -54.38 -1.96 36.54
CA SER A 426 -54.52 -1.06 37.68
C SER A 426 -53.56 0.12 37.49
N ALA A 427 -54.09 1.32 37.34
CA ALA A 427 -53.34 2.56 37.13
C ALA A 427 -53.04 3.26 38.49
N GLY A 428 -52.53 4.49 38.40
CA GLY A 428 -52.36 5.36 39.56
C GLY A 428 -53.65 5.57 40.34
N GLU A 429 -53.64 5.47 41.64
CA GLU A 429 -54.83 5.56 42.48
C GLU A 429 -55.53 6.92 42.40
N GLY A 430 -54.81 7.97 41.97
CA GLY A 430 -55.40 9.30 41.72
C GLY A 430 -56.26 9.36 40.44
N ASN A 431 -56.24 8.37 39.54
CA ASN A 431 -57.05 8.32 38.35
C ASN A 431 -58.43 7.69 38.66
N VAL A 432 -59.49 8.35 38.19
CA VAL A 432 -60.88 7.89 38.39
C VAL A 432 -61.25 6.90 37.29
N ARG A 433 -61.62 5.68 37.63
CA ARG A 433 -62.18 4.71 36.68
C ARG A 433 -63.47 5.25 36.02
N GLY A 434 -63.63 4.98 34.75
CA GLY A 434 -64.76 5.43 33.94
C GLY A 434 -64.59 6.81 33.33
N THR A 435 -63.66 7.64 33.80
CA THR A 435 -63.37 8.96 33.22
C THR A 435 -61.87 9.18 32.94
N GLY A 436 -60.99 8.40 33.55
CA GLY A 436 -59.55 8.60 33.46
C GLY A 436 -59.02 9.88 34.12
N GLU A 437 -59.89 10.72 34.64
CA GLU A 437 -59.56 12.03 35.22
C GLU A 437 -58.61 11.87 36.42
N CYS A 438 -57.60 12.71 36.50
CA CYS A 438 -56.71 12.79 37.63
C CYS A 438 -57.30 13.64 38.74
N LYS A 439 -57.61 13.01 39.87
CA LYS A 439 -58.17 13.65 41.09
C LYS A 439 -57.30 13.46 42.30
N GLY A 440 -56.01 13.48 42.16
CA GLY A 440 -55.07 13.29 43.23
C GLY A 440 -53.61 13.36 42.79
N ASP A 441 -52.71 13.09 43.70
CA ASP A 441 -51.28 13.22 43.46
C ASP A 441 -50.66 12.00 42.75
N LEU A 442 -51.28 10.84 42.90
CA LEU A 442 -50.73 9.57 42.43
C LEU A 442 -51.36 9.13 41.12
N CYS A 443 -51.30 10.01 40.10
CA CYS A 443 -51.88 9.74 38.80
C CYS A 443 -50.88 9.16 37.82
N THR A 444 -51.33 8.27 36.94
CA THR A 444 -50.61 7.91 35.73
C THR A 444 -50.62 9.10 34.75
N PRO A 445 -49.48 9.59 34.27
CA PRO A 445 -49.43 10.74 33.37
C PRO A 445 -50.03 10.39 32.00
N THR A 446 -50.82 11.32 31.43
CA THR A 446 -51.39 11.23 30.09
C THR A 446 -50.45 11.86 29.07
N GLY A 447 -50.53 11.44 27.78
CA GLY A 447 -49.75 11.96 26.66
C GLY A 447 -49.06 10.86 25.88
N ASP A 448 -48.14 11.30 25.03
CA ASP A 448 -47.36 10.42 24.15
C ASP A 448 -46.00 10.17 24.73
N PHE A 449 -45.65 8.92 24.83
CA PHE A 449 -44.43 8.40 25.41
C PHE A 449 -43.81 7.33 24.51
N THR A 450 -42.58 6.91 24.88
CA THR A 450 -41.94 5.72 24.34
C THR A 450 -41.37 4.87 25.49
N ILE A 451 -41.33 3.56 25.29
CA ILE A 451 -40.59 2.70 26.21
C ILE A 451 -39.11 3.05 26.03
N TRP A 452 -38.48 3.44 27.15
CA TRP A 452 -37.09 3.91 27.09
C TRP A 452 -36.15 3.09 28.00
N LEU A 453 -36.67 2.22 28.83
CA LEU A 453 -35.90 1.37 29.74
C LEU A 453 -36.73 0.17 30.15
N LYS A 454 -36.13 -1.00 30.17
CA LYS A 454 -36.80 -2.24 30.52
C LYS A 454 -35.98 -3.06 31.53
N TYR A 455 -36.65 -3.72 32.46
CA TYR A 455 -36.04 -4.69 33.36
C TYR A 455 -36.92 -5.94 33.47
N LEU A 456 -36.30 -7.11 33.47
CA LEU A 456 -37.01 -8.37 33.73
C LEU A 456 -37.57 -8.40 35.12
N SER A 457 -36.82 -7.90 36.11
CA SER A 457 -37.22 -7.68 37.47
C SER A 457 -36.45 -6.52 38.08
N GLN A 458 -37.09 -5.74 38.94
CA GLN A 458 -36.48 -4.60 39.61
C GLN A 458 -37.15 -4.33 40.98
N ASP A 459 -36.37 -3.97 42.00
CA ASP A 459 -36.88 -3.37 43.21
C ASP A 459 -37.31 -1.94 42.95
N MET A 460 -38.53 -1.59 43.39
CA MET A 460 -39.07 -0.24 43.23
C MET A 460 -39.33 0.38 44.57
N SER A 461 -38.72 1.51 44.86
CA SER A 461 -38.95 2.26 46.10
C SER A 461 -39.09 3.74 45.80
N GLY A 462 -39.82 4.44 46.63
CA GLY A 462 -39.99 5.88 46.49
C GLY A 462 -40.56 6.53 47.75
N ASN A 463 -40.50 7.84 47.74
CA ASN A 463 -41.04 8.70 48.80
C ASN A 463 -41.55 9.98 48.17
N LEU A 464 -42.87 10.17 48.14
CA LEU A 464 -43.53 11.34 47.55
C LEU A 464 -44.21 12.15 48.65
N THR A 465 -44.00 13.47 48.63
CA THR A 465 -44.78 14.39 49.42
C THR A 465 -46.07 14.72 48.65
N LEU A 466 -47.21 14.46 49.22
CA LEU A 466 -48.51 14.70 48.61
C LEU A 466 -48.94 16.16 48.80
N SER A 467 -49.96 16.61 48.06
CA SER A 467 -50.46 17.99 48.06
C SER A 467 -51.04 18.41 49.44
N ASP A 468 -51.48 17.45 50.24
CA ASP A 468 -51.95 17.66 51.61
C ASP A 468 -50.82 17.70 52.68
N GLY A 469 -49.56 17.60 52.24
CA GLY A 469 -48.36 17.59 53.09
C GLY A 469 -48.05 16.25 53.70
N SER A 470 -48.84 15.22 53.48
CA SER A 470 -48.54 13.83 53.90
C SER A 470 -47.47 13.21 53.00
N THR A 471 -46.92 12.06 53.41
CA THR A 471 -45.88 11.37 52.65
C THR A 471 -46.35 9.95 52.31
N SER A 472 -46.32 9.64 51.02
CA SER A 472 -46.51 8.28 50.51
C SER A 472 -45.16 7.61 50.29
N LYS A 473 -44.89 6.48 50.95
CA LYS A 473 -43.68 5.68 50.85
C LYS A 473 -43.98 4.28 50.38
N TRP A 474 -43.14 3.77 49.48
CA TRP A 474 -43.22 2.37 49.07
C TRP A 474 -41.82 1.77 48.94
N ASP A 475 -41.71 0.48 49.16
CA ASP A 475 -40.54 -0.35 48.91
C ASP A 475 -41.04 -1.74 48.50
N VAL A 476 -41.09 -1.96 47.22
CA VAL A 476 -41.62 -3.19 46.61
C VAL A 476 -40.46 -3.95 45.97
N LYS A 477 -40.30 -5.20 46.38
CA LYS A 477 -39.25 -6.06 45.88
C LYS A 477 -39.72 -6.86 44.67
N ASP A 478 -38.82 -7.15 43.76
CA ASP A 478 -38.97 -8.09 42.66
C ASP A 478 -40.19 -7.79 41.76
N VAL A 479 -40.38 -6.49 41.38
CA VAL A 479 -41.38 -6.11 40.41
C VAL A 479 -40.97 -6.62 39.04
N GLY A 480 -41.76 -7.55 38.49
CA GLY A 480 -41.41 -8.24 37.25
C GLY A 480 -41.89 -7.52 35.98
N PHE A 481 -41.17 -7.76 34.89
CA PHE A 481 -41.53 -7.35 33.52
C PHE A 481 -41.75 -5.84 33.35
N VAL A 482 -40.82 -5.03 33.84
CA VAL A 482 -40.92 -3.59 33.94
C VAL A 482 -40.59 -2.94 32.61
N ASN A 483 -41.49 -2.07 32.08
CA ASN A 483 -41.34 -1.30 30.88
C ASN A 483 -41.58 0.18 31.21
N TYR A 484 -40.52 0.96 31.43
CA TYR A 484 -40.62 2.39 31.72
C TYR A 484 -41.02 3.18 30.47
N PHE A 485 -42.12 3.92 30.57
CA PHE A 485 -42.58 4.81 29.51
C PHE A 485 -42.36 6.30 29.87
N SER A 486 -42.49 6.68 31.14
CA SER A 486 -42.32 8.06 31.58
C SER A 486 -41.00 8.28 32.31
N LYS A 487 -40.34 9.43 32.07
CA LYS A 487 -39.15 9.85 32.83
C LYS A 487 -39.44 10.19 34.28
N SER A 488 -40.70 10.33 34.67
CA SER A 488 -41.14 10.47 36.06
C SER A 488 -41.09 9.15 36.84
N GLY A 489 -40.71 8.04 36.18
CA GLY A 489 -40.60 6.73 36.81
C GLY A 489 -41.84 5.84 36.67
N CYS A 490 -42.83 6.23 35.87
CA CYS A 490 -43.99 5.38 35.60
C CYS A 490 -43.65 4.32 34.54
N ALA A 491 -44.04 3.07 34.84
CA ALA A 491 -43.80 1.90 33.99
C ALA A 491 -45.09 1.08 33.81
N ILE A 492 -45.16 0.32 32.72
CA ILE A 492 -46.10 -0.80 32.60
C ILE A 492 -45.37 -2.05 33.11
N HIS A 493 -45.90 -2.73 34.11
CA HIS A 493 -45.23 -3.85 34.75
C HIS A 493 -46.23 -4.90 35.29
N ARG A 494 -45.73 -6.08 35.63
CA ARG A 494 -46.51 -7.08 36.34
C ARG A 494 -47.02 -6.49 37.67
N ILE A 495 -48.34 -6.53 37.89
CA ILE A 495 -48.90 -6.06 39.16
C ILE A 495 -48.25 -6.80 40.36
N VAL A 496 -48.04 -6.06 41.46
CA VAL A 496 -47.32 -6.59 42.64
C VAL A 496 -48.06 -7.75 43.30
N SER A 497 -49.36 -7.59 43.54
CA SER A 497 -50.19 -8.66 44.03
C SER A 497 -50.38 -9.75 42.99
N PRO A 498 -50.29 -11.05 43.33
CA PRO A 498 -50.42 -12.13 42.35
C PRO A 498 -51.86 -12.26 41.85
N MET A 499 -52.20 -11.44 40.87
CA MET A 499 -53.53 -11.36 40.24
C MET A 499 -53.42 -11.63 38.75
N SER A 500 -54.33 -12.40 38.21
CA SER A 500 -54.54 -12.58 36.78
C SER A 500 -55.16 -11.36 36.13
N ASP A 501 -55.16 -11.27 34.80
CA ASP A 501 -55.81 -10.23 34.02
C ASP A 501 -57.29 -10.13 34.38
N THR A 502 -58.00 -11.26 34.47
CA THR A 502 -59.44 -11.31 34.80
C THR A 502 -59.70 -10.77 36.21
N GLU A 503 -58.85 -11.11 37.19
CA GLU A 503 -59.01 -10.64 38.59
C GLU A 503 -58.79 -9.12 38.68
N ILE A 504 -57.86 -8.53 37.91
CA ILE A 504 -57.67 -7.09 37.86
C ILE A 504 -58.91 -6.39 37.27
N GLY A 505 -59.46 -6.96 36.21
CA GLY A 505 -60.72 -6.45 35.62
C GLY A 505 -61.87 -6.47 36.61
N ALA A 506 -62.01 -7.57 37.39
CA ALA A 506 -63.03 -7.70 38.43
C ALA A 506 -62.78 -6.77 39.64
N MET A 507 -61.53 -6.48 40.00
CA MET A 507 -61.17 -5.57 41.10
C MET A 507 -61.68 -4.14 40.84
N ASN A 508 -61.67 -3.70 39.57
CA ASN A 508 -62.14 -2.38 39.11
C ASN A 508 -61.62 -1.21 39.98
N LYS A 509 -60.36 -1.26 40.39
CA LYS A 509 -59.72 -0.30 41.29
C LYS A 509 -58.30 0.04 40.81
N ASN A 510 -57.90 1.28 40.94
CA ASN A 510 -56.53 1.75 40.73
C ASN A 510 -55.80 1.74 42.09
N THR A 511 -54.54 1.25 42.10
CA THR A 511 -53.82 0.99 43.37
C THR A 511 -52.36 1.36 43.34
N SER A 512 -51.86 1.97 42.22
CA SER A 512 -50.46 2.29 42.09
C SER A 512 -50.14 3.75 42.40
N HIS A 513 -48.86 4.09 42.50
CA HIS A 513 -48.35 5.46 42.63
C HIS A 513 -48.14 6.18 41.28
N GLY A 514 -48.74 5.64 40.20
CA GLY A 514 -48.65 6.19 38.82
C GLY A 514 -48.22 5.15 37.80
N CYS A 515 -47.71 4.02 38.20
CA CYS A 515 -47.43 2.91 37.28
C CYS A 515 -48.69 2.21 36.78
N VAL A 516 -48.58 1.43 35.75
CA VAL A 516 -49.64 0.62 35.13
C VAL A 516 -49.35 -0.85 35.41
N GLY A 517 -50.06 -1.44 36.38
CA GLY A 517 -49.93 -2.86 36.73
C GLY A 517 -50.86 -3.73 35.89
N ILE A 518 -50.31 -4.71 35.17
CA ILE A 518 -51.06 -5.70 34.37
C ILE A 518 -50.94 -7.11 35.00
N GLY A 519 -51.78 -8.01 34.56
CA GLY A 519 -51.91 -9.35 35.16
C GLY A 519 -50.66 -10.21 35.00
N TRP A 520 -50.47 -11.16 35.96
CA TRP A 520 -49.34 -12.08 35.94
C TRP A 520 -49.33 -12.99 34.72
N ASP A 521 -50.48 -13.33 34.21
CA ASP A 521 -50.68 -14.19 33.04
C ASP A 521 -50.46 -13.48 31.70
N VAL A 522 -50.37 -12.15 31.67
CA VAL A 522 -50.17 -11.34 30.46
C VAL A 522 -48.87 -10.54 30.45
N ALA A 523 -48.25 -10.32 31.61
CA ALA A 523 -47.12 -9.41 31.76
C ALA A 523 -45.86 -9.89 31.05
N GLU A 524 -45.57 -11.19 31.07
CA GLU A 524 -44.41 -11.78 30.35
C GLU A 524 -44.56 -11.62 28.82
N TRP A 525 -45.76 -11.92 28.31
CA TRP A 525 -46.05 -11.72 26.89
C TRP A 525 -45.88 -10.23 26.50
N PHE A 526 -46.43 -9.31 27.29
CA PHE A 526 -46.32 -7.89 27.03
C PHE A 526 -44.87 -7.43 27.03
N TYR A 527 -44.07 -7.86 27.99
CA TYR A 527 -42.64 -7.54 28.06
C TYR A 527 -41.87 -8.01 26.83
N GLY A 528 -42.10 -9.22 26.33
CA GLY A 528 -41.45 -9.76 25.15
C GLY A 528 -41.92 -9.11 23.86
N TRP A 529 -43.21 -8.71 23.77
CA TRP A 529 -43.79 -8.08 22.62
C TRP A 529 -43.46 -6.57 22.53
N CYS A 530 -43.50 -5.86 23.66
CA CYS A 530 -43.26 -4.42 23.76
C CYS A 530 -41.74 -4.17 23.78
N LEU A 531 -41.21 -3.70 22.66
CA LEU A 531 -39.77 -3.42 22.48
C LEU A 531 -39.39 -2.06 23.09
N ASP A 532 -38.07 -1.87 23.33
CA ASP A 532 -37.54 -0.53 23.60
C ASP A 532 -37.86 0.38 22.40
N GLY A 533 -38.26 1.62 22.65
CA GLY A 533 -38.70 2.55 21.63
C GLY A 533 -40.16 2.40 21.21
N THR A 534 -40.90 1.38 21.67
CA THR A 534 -42.34 1.23 21.35
C THR A 534 -43.11 2.45 21.82
N SER A 535 -43.94 3.04 20.92
CA SER A 535 -44.80 4.16 21.25
C SER A 535 -45.90 3.77 22.25
N VAL A 536 -46.11 4.60 23.26
CA VAL A 536 -47.16 4.45 24.27
C VAL A 536 -48.00 5.73 24.34
N HIS A 537 -49.25 5.63 23.98
CA HIS A 537 -50.22 6.72 24.17
C HIS A 537 -51.06 6.46 25.43
N VAL A 538 -51.01 7.39 26.36
CA VAL A 538 -51.80 7.31 27.60
C VAL A 538 -52.91 8.33 27.51
N GLN A 539 -54.15 7.86 27.48
CA GLN A 539 -55.34 8.70 27.41
C GLN A 539 -56.24 8.52 28.64
N ALA A 540 -57.06 9.58 28.90
CA ALA A 540 -58.09 9.58 29.94
C ALA A 540 -59.28 8.71 29.58
#